data_6784d98dc9fa42e154dac2a5c8841211
#
_entry.id   6784d98dc9fa42e154dac2a5c8841211
#
_cell.length_a   1.000
_cell.length_b   1.000
_cell.length_c   1.000
_cell.angle_alpha   90.00
_cell.angle_beta   90.00
_cell.angle_gamma   90.00
#
_symmetry.space_group_name_H-M   'P 1'
#
loop_
_entity.id
_entity.type
_entity.pdbx_description
1 polymer ?
#
loop_
_entity_poly.entity_id
_entity_poly.type
_entity_poly.pdbx_seq_one_letter_code
_entity_poly.pdbx_strand_id
1 'polypeptide(L)'
;MLTLKHINKSYGNRTILSDISLSIRKGEIVSILGPSGCGKTTLLNLILGLTQATSGKIMFDGEDLTNVPMQKRGFNIVFQDFALFPNLNAYDNIIYGLRNNPSASTPEEVNELIDLLGLRKHLNQRIDELSGGQKQRVAIARTLVL
;
A
#
# COMPACT_ATOMS: atom_id res chain seq x y z
N MET A 1 5.41 -7.31 -13.29
CA MET A 1 4.11 -8.02 -13.28
C MET A 1 3.98 -8.78 -11.97
N LEU A 2 2.90 -8.54 -11.21
CA LEU A 2 2.58 -9.35 -10.02
C LEU A 2 1.72 -10.55 -10.44
N THR A 3 2.08 -11.75 -9.98
CA THR A 3 1.32 -12.97 -10.27
C THR A 3 1.13 -13.78 -9.00
N LEU A 4 -0.12 -14.10 -8.71
CA LEU A 4 -0.52 -15.06 -7.67
C LEU A 4 -0.83 -16.39 -8.35
N LYS A 5 -0.30 -17.49 -7.83
CA LYS A 5 -0.50 -18.84 -8.38
C LYS A 5 -1.03 -19.76 -7.29
N HIS A 6 -2.28 -20.20 -7.44
CA HIS A 6 -2.91 -21.18 -6.57
C HIS A 6 -2.79 -20.85 -5.08
N ILE A 7 -3.01 -19.56 -4.73
CA ILE A 7 -2.91 -19.09 -3.35
C ILE A 7 -4.04 -19.67 -2.50
N ASN A 8 -3.66 -20.34 -1.44
CA ASN A 8 -4.56 -20.82 -0.40
C ASN A 8 -4.17 -20.21 0.94
N LYS A 9 -5.16 -19.87 1.75
CA LYS A 9 -4.97 -19.39 3.12
C LYS A 9 -6.01 -19.97 4.05
N SER A 10 -5.55 -20.65 5.09
CA SER A 10 -6.39 -21.18 6.17
C SER A 10 -5.83 -20.75 7.53
N TYR A 11 -6.72 -20.57 8.50
CA TYR A 11 -6.41 -20.41 9.91
C TYR A 11 -7.06 -21.58 10.68
N GLY A 12 -6.25 -22.51 11.14
CA GLY A 12 -6.75 -23.78 11.67
C GLY A 12 -7.61 -24.50 10.61
N ASN A 13 -8.83 -24.86 10.96
CA ASN A 13 -9.78 -25.54 10.07
C ASN A 13 -10.59 -24.58 9.18
N ARG A 14 -10.40 -23.27 9.28
CA ARG A 14 -11.15 -22.28 8.50
C ARG A 14 -10.36 -21.85 7.29
N THR A 15 -10.82 -22.20 6.09
CA THR A 15 -10.29 -21.69 4.83
C THR A 15 -10.83 -20.30 4.55
N ILE A 16 -9.93 -19.35 4.29
CA ILE A 16 -10.24 -17.94 3.96
C ILE A 16 -10.09 -17.70 2.47
N LEU A 17 -9.02 -18.24 1.87
CA LEU A 17 -8.76 -18.14 0.43
C LEU A 17 -8.53 -19.55 -0.10
N SER A 18 -9.16 -19.85 -1.24
CA SER A 18 -9.05 -21.14 -1.90
C SER A 18 -8.73 -20.95 -3.38
N ASP A 19 -7.58 -21.43 -3.78
CA ASP A 19 -7.09 -21.49 -5.18
C ASP A 19 -7.15 -20.14 -5.92
N ILE A 20 -6.70 -19.07 -5.29
CA ILE A 20 -6.69 -17.74 -5.89
C ILE A 20 -5.50 -17.62 -6.85
N SER A 21 -5.82 -17.41 -8.14
CA SER A 21 -4.83 -17.11 -9.18
C SER A 21 -5.19 -15.80 -9.87
N LEU A 22 -4.19 -14.90 -9.98
CA LEU A 22 -4.38 -13.54 -10.49
C LEU A 22 -3.06 -13.04 -11.08
N SER A 23 -3.13 -12.29 -12.17
CA SER A 23 -1.96 -11.57 -12.72
C SER A 23 -2.30 -10.09 -12.91
N ILE A 24 -1.40 -9.22 -12.47
CA ILE A 24 -1.51 -7.75 -12.57
C ILE A 24 -0.29 -7.24 -13.33
N ARG A 25 -0.53 -6.51 -14.41
CA ARG A 25 0.53 -5.94 -15.26
C ARG A 25 1.00 -4.60 -14.69
N LYS A 26 2.17 -4.15 -15.11
CA LYS A 26 2.65 -2.80 -14.79
C LYS A 26 1.67 -1.75 -15.33
N GLY A 27 1.32 -0.78 -14.50
CA GLY A 27 0.37 0.30 -14.84
C GLY A 27 -1.10 -0.11 -14.75
N GLU A 28 -1.41 -1.36 -14.41
CA GLU A 28 -2.79 -1.83 -14.26
C GLU A 28 -3.33 -1.51 -12.87
N ILE A 29 -4.59 -1.05 -12.82
CA ILE A 29 -5.33 -0.84 -11.57
C ILE A 29 -6.35 -1.96 -11.45
N VAL A 30 -6.28 -2.71 -10.35
CA VAL A 30 -7.20 -3.82 -10.06
C VAL A 30 -8.01 -3.52 -8.82
N SER A 31 -9.33 -3.63 -8.92
CA SER A 31 -10.25 -3.51 -7.78
C SER A 31 -10.70 -4.90 -7.32
N ILE A 32 -10.56 -5.16 -6.02
CA ILE A 32 -11.04 -6.40 -5.39
C ILE A 32 -12.36 -6.10 -4.69
N LEU A 33 -13.45 -6.67 -5.22
CA LEU A 33 -14.80 -6.50 -4.71
C LEU A 33 -15.29 -7.75 -4.01
N GLY A 34 -16.17 -7.58 -3.04
CA GLY A 34 -16.79 -8.67 -2.31
C GLY A 34 -17.33 -8.24 -0.94
N PRO A 35 -18.17 -9.06 -0.32
CA PRO A 35 -18.76 -8.76 1.00
C PRO A 35 -17.70 -8.67 2.09
N SER A 36 -18.08 -8.08 3.22
CA SER A 36 -17.21 -8.06 4.41
C SER A 36 -16.86 -9.48 4.85
N GLY A 37 -15.60 -9.70 5.21
CA GLY A 37 -15.11 -11.01 5.68
C GLY A 37 -14.79 -12.04 4.58
N CYS A 38 -14.94 -11.71 3.28
CA CYS A 38 -14.62 -12.67 2.20
C CYS A 38 -13.12 -12.83 1.89
N GLY A 39 -12.22 -12.26 2.70
CA GLY A 39 -10.77 -12.48 2.55
C GLY A 39 -10.01 -11.40 1.78
N LYS A 40 -10.62 -10.27 1.37
CA LYS A 40 -9.93 -9.18 0.63
C LYS A 40 -8.68 -8.67 1.36
N THR A 41 -8.83 -8.33 2.62
CA THR A 41 -7.71 -7.86 3.46
C THR A 41 -6.66 -8.95 3.65
N THR A 42 -7.09 -10.21 3.78
CA THR A 42 -6.16 -11.35 3.88
C THR A 42 -5.33 -11.49 2.60
N LEU A 43 -5.95 -11.35 1.43
CA LEU A 43 -5.25 -11.40 0.15
C LEU A 43 -4.23 -10.26 0.02
N LEU A 44 -4.61 -9.03 0.38
CA LEU A 44 -3.68 -7.89 0.40
C LEU A 44 -2.53 -8.12 1.38
N ASN A 45 -2.81 -8.62 2.57
CA ASN A 45 -1.77 -8.93 3.57
C ASN A 45 -0.79 -10.01 3.09
N LEU A 46 -1.26 -10.99 2.30
CA LEU A 46 -0.40 -11.98 1.66
C LEU A 46 0.51 -11.34 0.61
N ILE A 47 -0.04 -10.48 -0.25
CA ILE A 47 0.74 -9.75 -1.27
C ILE A 47 1.81 -8.89 -0.61
N LEU A 48 1.45 -8.17 0.44
CA LEU A 48 2.37 -7.31 1.20
C LEU A 48 3.41 -8.08 2.01
N GLY A 49 3.19 -9.35 2.31
CA GLY A 49 4.06 -10.14 3.18
C GLY A 49 3.83 -9.92 4.67
N LEU A 50 2.68 -9.37 5.06
CA LEU A 50 2.24 -9.24 6.45
C LEU A 50 1.77 -10.58 7.03
N THR A 51 1.37 -11.52 6.19
CA THR A 51 1.05 -12.90 6.53
C THR A 51 1.53 -13.85 5.43
N GLN A 52 1.70 -15.11 5.74
CA GLN A 52 2.13 -16.12 4.80
C GLN A 52 0.95 -16.92 4.24
N ALA A 53 1.04 -17.34 2.99
CA ALA A 53 0.11 -18.28 2.39
C ALA A 53 0.27 -19.67 3.01
N THR A 54 -0.83 -20.44 3.06
CA THR A 54 -0.77 -21.85 3.42
C THR A 54 -0.13 -22.66 2.28
N SER A 55 -0.44 -22.29 1.03
CA SER A 55 0.18 -22.83 -0.18
C SER A 55 0.02 -21.86 -1.35
N GLY A 56 0.70 -22.16 -2.44
CA GLY A 56 0.74 -21.32 -3.64
C GLY A 56 1.99 -20.42 -3.70
N LYS A 57 2.06 -19.57 -4.72
CA LYS A 57 3.22 -18.70 -4.96
C LYS A 57 2.82 -17.27 -5.28
N ILE A 58 3.62 -16.33 -4.79
CA ILE A 58 3.52 -14.91 -5.11
C ILE A 58 4.79 -14.54 -5.88
N MET A 59 4.63 -14.15 -7.14
CA MET A 59 5.74 -13.78 -8.02
C MET A 59 5.65 -12.30 -8.38
N PHE A 60 6.77 -11.60 -8.38
CA PHE A 60 6.87 -10.22 -8.83
C PHE A 60 8.07 -10.05 -9.76
N ASP A 61 7.81 -9.62 -10.99
CA ASP A 61 8.80 -9.45 -12.07
C ASP A 61 9.76 -10.66 -12.24
N GLY A 62 9.21 -11.87 -12.06
CA GLY A 62 9.95 -13.12 -12.19
C GLY A 62 10.57 -13.64 -10.89
N GLU A 63 10.61 -12.83 -9.84
CA GLU A 63 11.13 -13.24 -8.53
C GLU A 63 10.02 -13.85 -7.65
N ASP A 64 10.38 -14.89 -6.88
CA ASP A 64 9.48 -15.53 -5.92
C ASP A 64 9.50 -14.77 -4.59
N LEU A 65 8.42 -14.03 -4.31
CA LEU A 65 8.24 -13.26 -3.08
C LEU A 65 7.49 -14.02 -1.98
N THR A 66 7.13 -15.29 -2.18
CA THR A 66 6.26 -16.05 -1.28
C THR A 66 6.70 -15.97 0.18
N ASN A 67 8.00 -16.12 0.43
CA ASN A 67 8.60 -16.08 1.76
C ASN A 67 9.44 -14.82 2.03
N VAL A 68 9.41 -13.84 1.14
CA VAL A 68 10.14 -12.59 1.31
C VAL A 68 9.40 -11.71 2.32
N PRO A 69 10.05 -11.18 3.36
CA PRO A 69 9.39 -10.30 4.33
C PRO A 69 9.01 -8.96 3.69
N MET A 70 7.96 -8.30 4.23
CA MET A 70 7.37 -7.06 3.71
C MET A 70 8.43 -6.00 3.35
N GLN A 71 9.41 -5.77 4.23
CA GLN A 71 10.43 -4.73 4.07
C GLN A 71 11.31 -4.90 2.82
N LYS A 72 11.34 -6.12 2.25
CA LYS A 72 12.16 -6.46 1.09
C LYS A 72 11.33 -6.65 -0.19
N ARG A 73 9.99 -6.50 -0.13
CA ARG A 73 9.12 -6.70 -1.30
C ARG A 73 9.01 -5.47 -2.21
N GLY A 74 9.36 -4.28 -1.72
CA GLY A 74 9.24 -3.04 -2.48
C GLY A 74 7.79 -2.60 -2.74
N PHE A 75 6.84 -3.07 -1.94
CA PHE A 75 5.43 -2.67 -2.02
C PHE A 75 5.12 -1.62 -0.97
N ASN A 76 4.33 -0.64 -1.36
CA ASN A 76 3.80 0.38 -0.46
C ASN A 76 2.30 0.15 -0.21
N ILE A 77 1.80 0.66 0.91
CA ILE A 77 0.40 0.52 1.32
C ILE A 77 -0.19 1.85 1.78
N VAL A 78 -1.45 2.09 1.41
CA VAL A 78 -2.30 3.10 2.05
C VAL A 78 -3.33 2.35 2.90
N PHE A 79 -3.28 2.55 4.22
CA PHE A 79 -4.21 1.94 5.16
C PHE A 79 -5.60 2.57 5.09
N GLN A 80 -6.62 1.83 5.51
CA GLN A 80 -8.01 2.30 5.52
C GLN A 80 -8.23 3.50 6.46
N ASP A 81 -7.53 3.56 7.59
CA ASP A 81 -7.50 4.66 8.55
C ASP A 81 -6.43 5.72 8.22
N PHE A 82 -5.79 5.59 7.03
CA PHE A 82 -4.71 6.42 6.52
C PHE A 82 -3.41 6.35 7.31
N ALA A 83 -3.40 5.89 8.55
CA ALA A 83 -2.25 5.78 9.47
C ALA A 83 -1.32 7.01 9.42
N LEU A 84 -1.90 8.23 9.40
CA LEU A 84 -1.15 9.48 9.42
C LEU A 84 -0.64 9.76 10.84
N PHE A 85 0.54 10.40 10.91
CA PHE A 85 1.15 10.79 12.17
C PHE A 85 0.43 12.05 12.71
N PRO A 86 -0.28 11.96 13.85
CA PRO A 86 -1.15 13.05 14.32
C PRO A 86 -0.39 14.28 14.82
N ASN A 87 0.86 14.12 15.20
CA ASN A 87 1.78 15.18 15.69
C ASN A 87 2.56 15.88 14.57
N LEU A 88 2.37 15.47 13.31
CA LEU A 88 2.97 16.09 12.15
C LEU A 88 1.88 16.81 11.33
N ASN A 89 2.27 17.89 10.63
CA ASN A 89 1.41 18.53 9.64
C ASN A 89 1.32 17.67 8.36
N ALA A 90 0.55 18.10 7.37
CA ALA A 90 0.37 17.38 6.12
C ALA A 90 1.69 17.21 5.34
N TYR A 91 2.50 18.27 5.24
CA TYR A 91 3.79 18.23 4.54
C TYR A 91 4.77 17.25 5.20
N ASP A 92 4.94 17.34 6.51
CA ASP A 92 5.84 16.45 7.25
C ASP A 92 5.40 14.98 7.18
N ASN A 93 4.08 14.72 7.10
CA ASN A 93 3.57 13.37 6.82
C ASN A 93 4.00 12.89 5.43
N ILE A 94 3.85 13.74 4.39
CA ILE A 94 4.20 13.39 3.01
C ILE A 94 5.67 13.01 2.90
N ILE A 95 6.57 13.85 3.41
CA ILE A 95 8.01 13.66 3.27
C ILE A 95 8.64 12.73 4.32
N TYR A 96 7.83 12.19 5.24
CA TYR A 96 8.36 11.43 6.40
C TYR A 96 9.29 10.30 5.98
N GLY A 97 8.92 9.53 4.98
CA GLY A 97 9.71 8.39 4.50
C GLY A 97 11.02 8.80 3.83
N LEU A 98 11.08 10.01 3.25
CA LEU A 98 12.29 10.52 2.63
C LEU A 98 13.43 10.78 3.63
N ARG A 99 13.14 10.88 4.94
CA ARG A 99 14.18 10.97 5.98
C ARG A 99 15.09 9.73 5.99
N ASN A 100 14.53 8.55 5.67
CA ASN A 100 15.27 7.28 5.62
C ASN A 100 15.70 6.89 4.21
N ASN A 101 15.10 7.48 3.17
CA ASN A 101 15.41 7.25 1.77
C ASN A 101 15.36 8.57 0.99
N PRO A 102 16.34 9.48 1.19
CA PRO A 102 16.32 10.82 0.58
C PRO A 102 16.38 10.82 -0.95
N SER A 103 16.85 9.74 -1.55
CA SER A 103 16.97 9.60 -3.02
C SER A 103 15.73 9.02 -3.69
N ALA A 104 14.67 8.70 -2.95
CA ALA A 104 13.46 8.10 -3.51
C ALA A 104 12.70 9.07 -4.43
N SER A 105 12.67 10.37 -4.07
CA SER A 105 12.10 11.43 -4.90
C SER A 105 12.87 12.72 -4.76
N THR A 106 12.93 13.50 -5.83
CA THR A 106 13.49 14.86 -5.82
C THR A 106 12.48 15.85 -5.22
N PRO A 107 12.92 17.04 -4.75
CA PRO A 107 12.02 18.10 -4.30
C PRO A 107 11.01 18.52 -5.36
N GLU A 108 11.39 18.50 -6.64
CA GLU A 108 10.54 18.81 -7.78
C GLU A 108 9.42 17.80 -7.93
N GLU A 109 9.72 16.49 -7.89
CA GLU A 109 8.74 15.40 -7.96
C GLU A 109 7.75 15.44 -6.78
N VAL A 110 8.25 15.73 -5.57
CA VAL A 110 7.38 15.92 -4.39
C VAL A 110 6.42 17.10 -4.61
N ASN A 111 6.91 18.23 -5.15
CA ASN A 111 6.09 19.39 -5.42
C ASN A 111 5.03 19.13 -6.49
N GLU A 112 5.38 18.46 -7.59
CA GLU A 112 4.45 18.06 -8.64
C GLU A 112 3.34 17.15 -8.10
N LEU A 113 3.68 16.20 -7.24
CA LEU A 113 2.72 15.30 -6.59
C LEU A 113 1.77 16.06 -5.66
N ILE A 114 2.29 17.01 -4.89
CA ILE A 114 1.49 17.88 -4.01
C ILE A 114 0.47 18.68 -4.83
N ASP A 115 0.88 19.23 -5.96
CA ASP A 115 0.00 19.98 -6.85
C ASP A 115 -1.03 19.08 -7.53
N LEU A 116 -0.61 17.93 -8.04
CA LEU A 116 -1.48 16.92 -8.65
C LEU A 116 -2.61 16.48 -7.71
N LEU A 117 -2.30 16.31 -6.42
CA LEU A 117 -3.25 15.90 -5.40
C LEU A 117 -4.02 17.09 -4.78
N GLY A 118 -3.75 18.35 -5.22
CA GLY A 118 -4.43 19.54 -4.72
C GLY A 118 -4.18 19.82 -3.24
N LEU A 119 -2.97 19.50 -2.75
CA LEU A 119 -2.62 19.60 -1.32
C LEU A 119 -1.90 20.91 -0.96
N ARG A 120 -1.50 21.74 -1.94
CA ARG A 120 -0.68 22.94 -1.73
C ARG A 120 -1.17 23.85 -0.61
N LYS A 121 -2.49 24.06 -0.52
CA LYS A 121 -3.11 24.95 0.48
C LYS A 121 -3.21 24.32 1.88
N HIS A 122 -2.94 23.02 1.99
CA HIS A 122 -3.16 22.23 3.21
C HIS A 122 -1.87 21.78 3.89
N LEU A 123 -0.70 22.10 3.33
CA LEU A 123 0.59 21.55 3.77
C LEU A 123 0.91 21.84 5.25
N ASN A 124 0.55 23.02 5.74
CA ASN A 124 0.81 23.42 7.13
C ASN A 124 -0.29 23.00 8.12
N GLN A 125 -1.40 22.44 7.61
CA GLN A 125 -2.50 22.01 8.47
C GLN A 125 -2.14 20.75 9.24
N ARG A 126 -2.64 20.66 10.47
CA ARG A 126 -2.58 19.44 11.28
C ARG A 126 -3.53 18.40 10.73
N ILE A 127 -3.30 17.15 11.06
CA ILE A 127 -4.13 16.04 10.53
C ILE A 127 -5.58 16.12 11.00
N ASP A 128 -5.83 16.62 12.20
CA ASP A 128 -7.18 16.82 12.74
C ASP A 128 -7.98 17.94 12.03
N GLU A 129 -7.29 18.88 11.38
CA GLU A 129 -7.90 19.99 10.61
C GLU A 129 -8.28 19.57 9.18
N LEU A 130 -7.81 18.42 8.70
CA LEU A 130 -8.06 17.93 7.36
C LEU A 130 -9.37 17.15 7.26
N SER A 131 -10.09 17.32 6.14
CA SER A 131 -11.22 16.45 5.80
C SER A 131 -10.75 15.01 5.50
N GLY A 132 -11.67 14.04 5.52
CA GLY A 132 -11.36 12.63 5.19
C GLY A 132 -10.69 12.48 3.82
N GLY A 133 -11.19 13.16 2.79
CA GLY A 133 -10.60 13.13 1.46
C GLY A 133 -9.21 13.79 1.39
N GLN A 134 -8.96 14.83 2.19
CA GLN A 134 -7.63 15.45 2.30
C GLN A 134 -6.66 14.50 3.02
N LYS A 135 -7.06 13.88 4.11
CA LYS A 135 -6.27 12.85 4.81
C LYS A 135 -5.88 11.70 3.88
N GLN A 136 -6.83 11.21 3.09
CA GLN A 136 -6.58 10.18 2.10
C GLN A 136 -5.52 10.60 1.08
N ARG A 137 -5.63 11.82 0.52
CA ARG A 137 -4.66 12.35 -0.44
C ARG A 137 -3.27 12.55 0.17
N VAL A 138 -3.19 12.99 1.43
CA VAL A 138 -1.91 13.06 2.17
C VAL A 138 -1.29 11.67 2.32
N ALA A 139 -2.09 10.64 2.66
CA ALA A 139 -1.61 9.26 2.78
C ALA A 139 -1.13 8.70 1.44
N ILE A 140 -1.84 9.00 0.34
CA ILE A 140 -1.43 8.64 -1.02
C ILE A 140 -0.12 9.33 -1.37
N ALA A 141 0.00 10.65 -1.15
CA ALA A 141 1.23 11.41 -1.41
C ALA A 141 2.41 10.80 -0.63
N ARG A 142 2.26 10.54 0.67
CA ARG A 142 3.29 9.91 1.52
C ARG A 142 3.76 8.56 0.96
N THR A 143 2.87 7.83 0.34
CA THR A 143 3.16 6.51 -0.24
C THR A 143 3.87 6.62 -1.58
N LEU A 144 3.50 7.61 -2.41
CA LEU A 144 4.02 7.77 -3.77
C LEU A 144 5.38 8.48 -3.83
N VAL A 145 5.79 9.19 -2.78
CA VAL A 145 7.15 9.80 -2.72
C VAL A 145 8.25 8.78 -2.43
N LEU A 146 7.91 7.52 -2.15
CA LEU A 146 8.84 6.41 -1.87
C LEU A 146 8.84 5.38 -3.01
#